data_e48d084e70dc1c3c601d3e8fceb238cf
#
_entry.id   e48d084e70dc1c3c601d3e8fceb238cf
#
_cell.length_a   1.000
_cell.length_b   1.000
_cell.length_c   1.000
_cell.angle_alpha   90.00
_cell.angle_beta   90.00
_cell.angle_gamma   90.00
#
_symmetry.space_group_name_H-M   'P 1'
#
loop_
_entity.id
_entity.type
_entity.pdbx_description
1 polymer ?
#
loop_
_entity_poly.entity_id
_entity_poly.type
_entity_poly.pdbx_seq_one_letter_code
_entity_poly.pdbx_strand_id
1 'polypeptide(L)'
;MKRDIRLVLYTDYPSSSLDTDYISDKLSELGFLVEKRGNLVEYLSLSEKELYELARDLSSTYISDIESPLESPNTQGLEIEQEINKLKGSQSTLGKFYDALWMQRILYRLLFEKVPGEIASNEINLIFTSRLFGTFEQRRYHARVVLMGAPSLISTSGLVEAPAKPREYYYVRGRLIQSGMDTSELESMYEGRFVRYDDTKISSILVSYALQVIGYEMTGSAFCNDPGCCLTNSHWQEEVLKVQYEGTLCDKCKINLKIT
;
A
#
# COMPACT_ATOMS: atom_id res chain seq x y z
N MET A 1 4.23 -25.45 17.34
CA MET A 1 3.13 -24.60 17.83
C MET A 1 2.49 -23.93 16.63
N LYS A 2 1.22 -24.27 16.28
CA LYS A 2 0.52 -23.64 15.15
C LYS A 2 0.45 -22.13 15.38
N ARG A 3 0.51 -21.37 14.29
CA ARG A 3 0.28 -19.92 14.35
C ARG A 3 -1.20 -19.68 14.59
N ASP A 4 -1.54 -19.01 15.68
CA ASP A 4 -2.92 -18.61 15.96
C ASP A 4 -3.25 -17.24 15.32
N ILE A 5 -2.35 -16.70 14.48
CA ILE A 5 -2.54 -15.41 13.79
C ILE A 5 -3.29 -15.65 12.48
N ARG A 6 -4.41 -14.97 12.33
CA ARG A 6 -5.22 -14.93 11.12
C ARG A 6 -4.93 -13.64 10.34
N LEU A 7 -4.67 -13.78 9.04
CA LEU A 7 -4.53 -12.65 8.11
C LEU A 7 -5.87 -12.41 7.43
N VAL A 8 -6.37 -11.20 7.51
CA VAL A 8 -7.62 -10.81 6.84
C VAL A 8 -7.29 -9.79 5.76
N LEU A 9 -7.59 -10.14 4.51
CA LEU A 9 -7.23 -9.35 3.33
C LEU A 9 -8.44 -8.60 2.79
N TYR A 10 -8.32 -7.29 2.67
CA TYR A 10 -9.30 -6.40 2.05
C TYR A 10 -8.70 -5.68 0.86
N THR A 11 -9.55 -5.25 -0.05
CA THR A 11 -9.23 -4.24 -1.07
C THR A 11 -10.17 -3.06 -0.90
N ASP A 12 -9.74 -1.87 -1.23
CA ASP A 12 -10.59 -0.69 -1.17
C ASP A 12 -11.23 -0.36 -2.53
N TYR A 13 -10.74 -0.98 -3.61
CA TYR A 13 -11.37 -0.93 -4.92
C TYR A 13 -10.75 -2.01 -5.85
N PRO A 14 -11.45 -2.44 -6.92
CA PRO A 14 -10.89 -3.38 -7.90
C PRO A 14 -9.71 -2.77 -8.66
N SER A 15 -8.62 -3.50 -8.78
CA SER A 15 -7.45 -3.12 -9.59
C SER A 15 -7.08 -4.27 -10.52
N SER A 16 -6.83 -3.98 -11.79
CA SER A 16 -6.42 -4.98 -12.78
C SER A 16 -4.99 -5.51 -12.54
N SER A 17 -4.16 -4.76 -11.83
CA SER A 17 -2.78 -5.15 -11.49
C SER A 17 -2.64 -5.82 -10.13
N LEU A 18 -3.73 -5.91 -9.34
CA LEU A 18 -3.72 -6.52 -8.02
C LEU A 18 -4.48 -7.86 -8.04
N ASP A 19 -3.74 -8.94 -7.91
CA ASP A 19 -4.26 -10.29 -7.76
C ASP A 19 -4.19 -10.72 -6.28
N THR A 20 -5.29 -10.55 -5.57
CA THR A 20 -5.39 -10.94 -4.15
C THR A 20 -5.48 -12.44 -3.95
N ASP A 21 -5.89 -13.21 -4.96
CA ASP A 21 -5.88 -14.67 -4.92
C ASP A 21 -4.44 -15.16 -4.90
N TYR A 22 -3.60 -14.65 -5.80
CA TYR A 22 -2.17 -14.94 -5.80
C TYR A 22 -1.51 -14.61 -4.46
N ILE A 23 -1.80 -13.43 -3.88
CA ILE A 23 -1.22 -13.02 -2.59
C ILE A 23 -1.68 -13.97 -1.47
N SER A 24 -2.97 -14.30 -1.43
CA SER A 24 -3.54 -15.22 -0.45
C SER A 24 -2.89 -16.60 -0.54
N ASP A 25 -2.76 -17.14 -1.74
CA ASP A 25 -2.17 -18.46 -1.97
C ASP A 25 -0.72 -18.49 -1.53
N LYS A 26 0.07 -17.46 -1.89
CA LYS A 26 1.48 -17.37 -1.48
C LYS A 26 1.66 -17.26 0.03
N LEU A 27 0.84 -16.49 0.71
CA LEU A 27 0.88 -16.40 2.18
C LEU A 27 0.42 -17.71 2.82
N SER A 28 -0.56 -18.41 2.23
CA SER A 28 -1.03 -19.73 2.70
C SER A 28 0.03 -20.81 2.49
N GLU A 29 0.75 -20.82 1.37
CA GLU A 29 1.90 -21.71 1.12
C GLU A 29 2.99 -21.54 2.20
N LEU A 30 3.17 -20.32 2.72
CA LEU A 30 4.09 -20.03 3.82
C LEU A 30 3.51 -20.43 5.20
N GLY A 31 2.31 -21.02 5.25
CA GLY A 31 1.67 -21.56 6.45
C GLY A 31 0.89 -20.53 7.27
N PHE A 32 0.51 -19.38 6.73
CA PHE A 32 -0.42 -18.46 7.38
C PHE A 32 -1.87 -18.86 7.15
N LEU A 33 -2.73 -18.56 8.13
CA LEU A 33 -4.18 -18.66 7.94
C LEU A 33 -4.65 -17.37 7.28
N VAL A 34 -5.10 -17.46 6.03
CA VAL A 34 -5.49 -16.28 5.24
C VAL A 34 -6.98 -16.32 4.95
N GLU A 35 -7.65 -15.22 5.21
CA GLU A 35 -9.07 -15.03 4.91
C GLU A 35 -9.26 -13.79 4.04
N LYS A 36 -9.83 -13.96 2.85
CA LYS A 36 -10.12 -12.86 1.93
C LYS A 36 -11.52 -12.33 2.16
N ARG A 37 -11.66 -11.02 2.30
CA ARG A 37 -12.93 -10.30 2.36
C ARG A 37 -13.27 -9.58 1.03
N GLY A 38 -12.26 -9.40 0.16
CA GLY A 38 -12.46 -8.69 -1.09
C GLY A 38 -12.67 -7.19 -0.90
N ASN A 39 -13.56 -6.60 -1.69
CA ASN A 39 -13.82 -5.15 -1.62
C ASN A 39 -14.44 -4.76 -0.28
N LEU A 40 -13.83 -3.80 0.40
CA LEU A 40 -14.23 -3.35 1.74
C LEU A 40 -15.67 -2.79 1.76
N VAL A 41 -16.05 -2.01 0.76
CA VAL A 41 -17.38 -1.40 0.66
C VAL A 41 -18.47 -2.47 0.49
N GLU A 42 -18.21 -3.45 -0.37
CA GLU A 42 -19.12 -4.55 -0.64
C GLU A 42 -19.23 -5.48 0.59
N TYR A 43 -18.08 -5.86 1.16
CA TYR A 43 -18.02 -6.74 2.32
C TYR A 43 -18.77 -6.17 3.53
N LEU A 44 -18.59 -4.88 3.81
CA LEU A 44 -19.25 -4.20 4.92
C LEU A 44 -20.70 -3.79 4.59
N SER A 45 -21.18 -4.03 3.36
CA SER A 45 -22.53 -3.70 2.89
C SER A 45 -22.93 -2.27 3.21
N LEU A 46 -22.04 -1.31 2.90
CA LEU A 46 -22.25 0.10 3.22
C LEU A 46 -23.48 0.66 2.48
N SER A 47 -24.38 1.29 3.24
CA SER A 47 -25.48 2.08 2.66
C SER A 47 -24.93 3.31 1.91
N GLU A 48 -25.73 3.91 1.02
CA GLU A 48 -25.36 5.13 0.29
C GLU A 48 -24.95 6.27 1.24
N LYS A 49 -25.60 6.39 2.40
CA LYS A 49 -25.24 7.37 3.42
C LYS A 49 -23.86 7.10 4.01
N GLU A 50 -23.58 5.86 4.39
CA GLU A 50 -22.30 5.45 4.96
C GLU A 50 -21.17 5.55 3.93
N LEU A 51 -21.46 5.22 2.67
CA LEU A 51 -20.52 5.40 1.57
C LEU A 51 -20.17 6.90 1.38
N TYR A 52 -21.16 7.78 1.44
CA TYR A 52 -20.95 9.23 1.38
C TYR A 52 -20.10 9.71 2.57
N GLU A 53 -20.40 9.26 3.78
CA GLU A 53 -19.65 9.61 5.00
C GLU A 53 -18.18 9.12 4.90
N LEU A 54 -17.98 7.89 4.44
CA LEU A 54 -16.62 7.35 4.20
C LEU A 54 -15.89 8.16 3.13
N ALA A 55 -16.53 8.47 2.02
CA ALA A 55 -15.92 9.27 0.94
C ALA A 55 -15.55 10.68 1.41
N ARG A 56 -16.43 11.34 2.17
CA ARG A 56 -16.16 12.64 2.79
C ARG A 56 -14.95 12.56 3.72
N ASP A 57 -14.91 11.56 4.59
CA ASP A 57 -13.83 11.41 5.56
C ASP A 57 -12.50 11.08 4.87
N LEU A 58 -12.49 10.20 3.86
CA LEU A 58 -11.29 9.92 3.08
C LEU A 58 -10.81 11.12 2.26
N SER A 59 -11.71 11.85 1.59
CA SER A 59 -11.34 13.04 0.83
C SER A 59 -10.76 14.14 1.73
N SER A 60 -11.17 14.20 2.99
CA SER A 60 -10.60 15.14 3.95
C SER A 60 -9.13 14.86 4.33
N THR A 61 -8.62 13.70 3.96
CA THR A 61 -7.20 13.33 4.20
C THR A 61 -6.27 13.72 3.03
N TYR A 62 -6.77 14.42 2.01
CA TYR A 62 -5.96 14.89 0.89
C TYR A 62 -4.90 15.90 1.34
N ILE A 63 -3.68 15.66 0.91
CA ILE A 63 -2.54 16.54 1.15
C ILE A 63 -2.49 17.55 0.00
N SER A 64 -2.71 18.81 0.31
CA SER A 64 -2.59 19.93 -0.65
C SER A 64 -1.19 20.54 -0.68
N ASP A 65 -0.47 20.45 0.44
CA ASP A 65 0.88 20.95 0.60
C ASP A 65 1.75 19.86 1.24
N ILE A 66 2.78 19.44 0.52
CA ILE A 66 3.69 18.39 0.98
C ILE A 66 4.67 18.85 2.07
N GLU A 67 4.82 20.17 2.30
CA GLU A 67 5.73 20.76 3.28
C GLU A 67 5.02 21.11 4.59
N SER A 68 3.69 20.95 4.64
CA SER A 68 2.87 21.25 5.82
C SER A 68 2.10 20.02 6.29
N PRO A 69 2.10 19.72 7.60
CA PRO A 69 1.31 18.60 8.12
C PRO A 69 -0.19 18.90 7.99
N LEU A 70 -0.99 17.87 7.76
CA LEU A 70 -2.45 17.98 7.77
C LEU A 70 -2.94 18.15 9.22
N GLU A 71 -3.23 19.37 9.62
CA GLU A 71 -3.66 19.67 11.00
C GLU A 71 -5.13 19.32 11.25
N SER A 72 -5.99 19.60 10.28
CA SER A 72 -7.42 19.27 10.37
C SER A 72 -7.95 18.87 9.00
N PRO A 73 -8.66 17.72 8.94
CA PRO A 73 -9.31 17.29 7.71
C PRO A 73 -10.36 18.32 7.26
N ASN A 74 -10.22 18.80 6.03
CA ASN A 74 -11.22 19.65 5.36
C ASN A 74 -11.46 19.12 3.96
N THR A 75 -12.70 19.23 3.45
CA THR A 75 -13.05 18.66 2.16
C THR A 75 -13.98 19.57 1.36
N GLN A 76 -13.89 19.48 0.04
CA GLN A 76 -14.77 20.17 -0.91
C GLN A 76 -15.71 19.17 -1.58
N GLY A 77 -16.89 19.62 -2.01
CA GLY A 77 -17.92 18.75 -2.58
C GLY A 77 -17.44 17.92 -3.78
N LEU A 78 -16.64 18.53 -4.67
CA LEU A 78 -16.09 17.84 -5.85
C LEU A 78 -15.14 16.69 -5.45
N GLU A 79 -14.38 16.85 -4.37
CA GLU A 79 -13.46 15.82 -3.87
C GLU A 79 -14.22 14.63 -3.28
N ILE A 80 -15.36 14.88 -2.65
CA ILE A 80 -16.25 13.81 -2.16
C ILE A 80 -16.80 12.98 -3.32
N GLU A 81 -17.26 13.64 -4.40
CA GLU A 81 -17.77 12.93 -5.58
C GLU A 81 -16.68 12.07 -6.25
N GLN A 82 -15.46 12.58 -6.35
CA GLN A 82 -14.31 11.82 -6.85
C GLN A 82 -14.04 10.59 -5.99
N GLU A 83 -14.12 10.74 -4.67
CA GLU A 83 -13.87 9.65 -3.73
C GLU A 83 -15.00 8.60 -3.78
N ILE A 84 -16.28 9.02 -3.91
CA ILE A 84 -17.42 8.11 -4.12
C ILE A 84 -17.21 7.28 -5.38
N ASN A 85 -16.83 7.91 -6.49
CA ASN A 85 -16.60 7.23 -7.75
C ASN A 85 -15.45 6.21 -7.62
N LYS A 86 -14.41 6.54 -6.87
CA LYS A 86 -13.31 5.63 -6.57
C LYS A 86 -13.76 4.43 -5.75
N LEU A 87 -14.51 4.65 -4.70
CA LEU A 87 -15.07 3.57 -3.86
C LEU A 87 -16.03 2.66 -4.62
N LYS A 88 -16.71 3.19 -5.66
CA LYS A 88 -17.57 2.43 -6.60
C LYS A 88 -16.80 1.77 -7.75
N GLY A 89 -15.46 1.81 -7.76
CA GLY A 89 -14.62 1.14 -8.75
C GLY A 89 -14.28 1.94 -10.01
N SER A 90 -14.59 3.23 -10.06
CA SER A 90 -14.20 4.09 -11.16
C SER A 90 -12.73 4.50 -11.08
N GLN A 91 -11.97 4.34 -12.18
CA GLN A 91 -10.50 4.50 -12.19
C GLN A 91 -9.98 5.95 -12.15
N SER A 92 -10.79 6.97 -11.96
CA SER A 92 -10.39 8.35 -12.25
C SER A 92 -9.94 9.17 -11.06
N THR A 93 -8.83 8.80 -10.41
CA THR A 93 -8.16 9.73 -9.48
C THR A 93 -6.65 9.54 -9.50
N LEU A 94 -6.03 9.72 -10.66
CA LEU A 94 -4.61 9.98 -10.76
C LEU A 94 -4.29 11.30 -10.05
N GLY A 95 -3.33 11.28 -9.14
CA GLY A 95 -2.71 12.49 -8.59
C GLY A 95 -3.17 12.95 -7.22
N LYS A 96 -4.04 12.22 -6.50
CA LYS A 96 -4.35 12.55 -5.10
C LYS A 96 -3.36 11.87 -4.16
N PHE A 97 -2.86 12.63 -3.19
CA PHE A 97 -1.96 12.17 -2.15
C PHE A 97 -2.65 12.28 -0.80
N TYR A 98 -2.62 11.22 -0.01
CA TYR A 98 -3.39 11.07 1.22
C TYR A 98 -2.47 11.05 2.45
N ASP A 99 -2.90 11.65 3.55
CA ASP A 99 -2.26 11.45 4.84
C ASP A 99 -2.54 10.02 5.33
N ALA A 100 -1.48 9.24 5.46
CA ALA A 100 -1.58 7.82 5.79
C ALA A 100 -2.18 7.56 7.18
N LEU A 101 -1.83 8.38 8.17
CA LEU A 101 -2.27 8.18 9.56
C LEU A 101 -3.74 8.54 9.72
N TRP A 102 -4.20 9.63 9.08
CA TRP A 102 -5.61 9.99 9.08
C TRP A 102 -6.45 8.97 8.32
N MET A 103 -5.99 8.52 7.16
CA MET A 103 -6.65 7.47 6.39
C MET A 103 -6.76 6.16 7.21
N GLN A 104 -5.68 5.71 7.85
CA GLN A 104 -5.69 4.51 8.69
C GLN A 104 -6.69 4.63 9.84
N ARG A 105 -6.74 5.79 10.51
CA ARG A 105 -7.71 6.06 11.60
C ARG A 105 -9.16 5.96 11.13
N ILE A 106 -9.48 6.48 9.94
CA ILE A 106 -10.81 6.41 9.35
C ILE A 106 -11.19 4.94 9.10
N LEU A 107 -10.30 4.18 8.47
CA LEU A 107 -10.52 2.77 8.16
C LEU A 107 -10.58 1.89 9.42
N TYR A 108 -9.76 2.19 10.44
CA TYR A 108 -9.87 1.55 11.75
C TYR A 108 -11.25 1.75 12.37
N ARG A 109 -11.73 3.00 12.42
CA ARG A 109 -13.05 3.31 12.96
C ARG A 109 -14.16 2.57 12.21
N LEU A 110 -14.12 2.58 10.88
CA LEU A 110 -15.08 1.87 10.05
C LEU A 110 -15.12 0.36 10.37
N LEU A 111 -13.96 -0.30 10.41
CA LEU A 111 -13.88 -1.73 10.74
C LEU A 111 -14.33 -2.00 12.18
N PHE A 112 -13.93 -1.17 13.14
CA PHE A 112 -14.32 -1.31 14.53
C PHE A 112 -15.84 -1.19 14.74
N GLU A 113 -16.49 -0.30 14.00
CA GLU A 113 -17.94 -0.10 14.07
C GLU A 113 -18.73 -1.22 13.38
N LYS A 114 -18.21 -1.71 12.23
CA LYS A 114 -18.93 -2.68 11.39
C LYS A 114 -18.63 -4.14 11.73
N VAL A 115 -17.38 -4.43 12.05
CA VAL A 115 -16.88 -5.79 12.27
C VAL A 115 -15.89 -5.82 13.45
N PRO A 116 -16.33 -5.46 14.68
CA PRO A 116 -15.44 -5.30 15.82
C PRO A 116 -14.66 -6.59 16.15
N GLY A 117 -15.18 -7.76 15.82
CA GLY A 117 -14.50 -9.04 15.98
C GLY A 117 -13.27 -9.21 15.08
N GLU A 118 -13.17 -8.46 13.98
CA GLU A 118 -12.03 -8.51 13.05
C GLU A 118 -10.89 -7.56 13.42
N ILE A 119 -11.04 -6.77 14.49
CA ILE A 119 -9.96 -5.93 15.07
C ILE A 119 -9.42 -6.60 16.35
N ALA A 120 -9.53 -7.92 16.44
CA ALA A 120 -9.07 -8.67 17.59
C ALA A 120 -7.54 -8.82 17.58
N SER A 121 -6.96 -9.03 18.78
CA SER A 121 -5.50 -9.06 18.99
C SER A 121 -4.72 -10.17 18.27
N ASN A 122 -5.44 -11.20 17.75
CA ASN A 122 -4.85 -12.31 17.00
C ASN A 122 -5.08 -12.22 15.48
N GLU A 123 -5.60 -11.10 15.00
CA GLU A 123 -5.85 -10.85 13.58
C GLU A 123 -4.97 -9.71 13.05
N ILE A 124 -4.44 -9.90 11.85
CA ILE A 124 -3.71 -8.88 11.10
C ILE A 124 -4.58 -8.49 9.91
N ASN A 125 -5.10 -7.29 9.94
CA ASN A 125 -5.94 -6.74 8.88
C ASN A 125 -5.08 -6.00 7.86
N LEU A 126 -5.06 -6.48 6.62
CA LEU A 126 -4.32 -5.92 5.49
C LEU A 126 -5.31 -5.30 4.49
N ILE A 127 -5.25 -4.00 4.29
CA ILE A 127 -6.03 -3.30 3.26
C ILE A 127 -5.10 -2.94 2.10
N PHE A 128 -5.31 -3.59 0.96
CA PHE A 128 -4.64 -3.23 -0.28
C PHE A 128 -5.40 -2.08 -0.94
N THR A 129 -4.68 -1.00 -1.24
CA THR A 129 -5.26 0.22 -1.80
C THR A 129 -4.50 0.70 -3.02
N SER A 130 -5.18 1.36 -3.94
CA SER A 130 -4.54 2.11 -5.03
C SER A 130 -4.25 3.57 -4.65
N ARG A 131 -4.63 4.01 -3.45
CA ARG A 131 -4.37 5.38 -3.01
C ARG A 131 -2.90 5.56 -2.72
N LEU A 132 -2.31 6.61 -3.29
CA LEU A 132 -0.98 7.05 -2.91
C LEU A 132 -1.09 7.77 -1.57
N PHE A 133 -0.42 7.25 -0.55
CA PHE A 133 -0.41 7.85 0.77
C PHE A 133 1.01 8.09 1.28
N GLY A 134 1.14 8.96 2.28
CA GLY A 134 2.43 9.26 2.89
C GLY A 134 2.33 9.67 4.35
N THR A 135 3.48 9.70 4.99
CA THR A 135 3.66 10.18 6.37
C THR A 135 4.45 11.48 6.39
N PHE A 136 4.09 12.40 7.30
CA PHE A 136 4.81 13.65 7.49
C PHE A 136 6.01 13.42 8.40
N GLU A 137 7.21 13.57 7.85
CA GLU A 137 8.47 13.40 8.56
C GLU A 137 9.50 14.40 8.05
N GLN A 138 10.35 14.92 8.93
CA GLN A 138 11.43 15.85 8.54
C GLN A 138 10.92 17.05 7.70
N ARG A 139 9.79 17.63 8.11
CA ARG A 139 9.15 18.81 7.49
C ARG A 139 8.56 18.58 6.10
N ARG A 140 8.27 17.35 5.71
CA ARG A 140 7.58 17.07 4.45
C ARG A 140 6.89 15.70 4.49
N TYR A 141 5.93 15.52 3.59
CA TYR A 141 5.35 14.22 3.34
C TYR A 141 6.28 13.34 2.51
N HIS A 142 6.40 12.10 2.93
CA HIS A 142 7.09 11.05 2.19
C HIS A 142 6.10 9.96 1.80
N ALA A 143 6.03 9.66 0.50
CA ALA A 143 5.22 8.56 -0.01
C ALA A 143 5.66 7.23 0.62
N ARG A 144 4.69 6.34 0.86
CA ARG A 144 4.91 5.03 1.47
C ARG A 144 4.26 3.92 0.64
N VAL A 145 4.90 2.75 0.63
CA VAL A 145 4.30 1.52 0.12
C VAL A 145 3.39 0.91 1.17
N VAL A 146 3.84 0.93 2.41
CA VAL A 146 3.16 0.29 3.54
C VAL A 146 3.07 1.24 4.74
N LEU A 147 1.92 1.23 5.41
CA LEU A 147 1.72 1.78 6.75
C LEU A 147 1.29 0.64 7.67
N MET A 148 2.10 0.35 8.67
CA MET A 148 1.83 -0.71 9.63
C MET A 148 0.89 -0.26 10.72
N GLY A 149 0.17 -1.19 11.32
CA GLY A 149 -0.81 -0.96 12.39
C GLY A 149 -2.13 -1.65 12.14
N ALA A 150 -3.18 -1.23 12.82
CA ALA A 150 -4.51 -1.81 12.72
C ALA A 150 -5.51 -0.82 12.09
N PRO A 151 -5.99 -1.07 10.84
CA PRO A 151 -5.47 -2.02 9.87
C PRO A 151 -4.14 -1.56 9.28
N SER A 152 -3.33 -2.48 8.78
CA SER A 152 -2.17 -2.13 7.96
C SER A 152 -2.60 -1.81 6.53
N LEU A 153 -2.01 -0.77 5.93
CA LEU A 153 -2.31 -0.33 4.57
C LEU A 153 -1.15 -0.67 3.64
N ILE A 154 -1.44 -1.22 2.47
CA ILE A 154 -0.44 -1.53 1.44
C ILE A 154 -0.89 -0.90 0.12
N SER A 155 -0.08 0.01 -0.42
CA SER A 155 -0.43 0.80 -1.60
C SER A 155 0.24 0.28 -2.87
N THR A 156 -0.58 -0.04 -3.89
CA THR A 156 -0.08 -0.33 -5.24
C THR A 156 0.53 0.90 -5.89
N SER A 157 -0.10 2.08 -5.73
CA SER A 157 0.48 3.36 -6.21
C SER A 157 1.73 3.75 -5.43
N GLY A 158 1.74 3.48 -4.11
CA GLY A 158 2.93 3.67 -3.28
C GLY A 158 4.10 2.82 -3.76
N LEU A 159 3.86 1.59 -4.21
CA LEU A 159 4.90 0.73 -4.78
C LEU A 159 5.55 1.35 -6.03
N VAL A 160 4.77 2.03 -6.86
CA VAL A 160 5.27 2.69 -8.08
C VAL A 160 5.99 4.00 -7.78
N GLU A 161 5.52 4.78 -6.80
CA GLU A 161 5.92 6.16 -6.57
C GLU A 161 6.88 6.37 -5.38
N ALA A 162 6.82 5.53 -4.34
CA ALA A 162 7.63 5.75 -3.13
C ALA A 162 9.09 5.32 -3.28
N PRO A 163 9.43 4.11 -3.79
CA PRO A 163 10.82 3.78 -4.07
C PRO A 163 11.34 4.58 -5.26
N ALA A 164 12.52 5.17 -5.11
CA ALA A 164 13.10 6.03 -6.14
C ALA A 164 13.44 5.24 -7.42
N LYS A 165 13.11 5.79 -8.59
CA LYS A 165 13.57 5.30 -9.89
C LYS A 165 15.11 5.43 -10.00
N PRO A 166 15.78 4.78 -10.97
CA PRO A 166 17.22 4.90 -11.17
C PRO A 166 17.69 6.37 -11.24
N ARG A 167 18.87 6.68 -10.71
CA ARG A 167 19.39 8.06 -10.68
C ARG A 167 19.49 8.68 -12.07
N GLU A 168 19.88 7.88 -13.05
CA GLU A 168 20.01 8.28 -14.45
C GLU A 168 18.67 8.72 -15.03
N TYR A 169 17.56 8.10 -14.62
CA TYR A 169 16.21 8.49 -15.03
C TYR A 169 15.93 9.96 -14.67
N TYR A 170 16.20 10.34 -13.44
CA TYR A 170 15.97 11.74 -13.00
C TYR A 170 16.91 12.74 -13.70
N TYR A 171 18.15 12.35 -13.94
CA TYR A 171 19.11 13.18 -14.65
C TYR A 171 18.67 13.43 -16.11
N VAL A 172 18.29 12.37 -16.84
CA VAL A 172 17.82 12.48 -18.23
C VAL A 172 16.52 13.26 -18.29
N ARG A 173 15.56 12.97 -17.39
CA ARG A 173 14.30 13.70 -17.29
C ARG A 173 14.52 15.20 -17.08
N GLY A 174 15.39 15.55 -16.17
CA GLY A 174 15.73 16.97 -15.91
C GLY A 174 16.29 17.67 -17.14
N ARG A 175 17.19 17.03 -17.89
CA ARG A 175 17.75 17.57 -19.13
C ARG A 175 16.70 17.75 -20.23
N LEU A 176 15.81 16.78 -20.42
CA LEU A 176 14.73 16.87 -21.40
C LEU A 176 13.79 18.04 -21.08
N ILE A 177 13.36 18.16 -19.83
CA ILE A 177 12.52 19.28 -19.37
C ILE A 177 13.22 20.64 -19.62
N GLN A 178 14.50 20.78 -19.26
CA GLN A 178 15.25 22.02 -19.46
C GLN A 178 15.40 22.36 -20.94
N SER A 179 15.43 21.38 -21.81
CA SER A 179 15.52 21.57 -23.28
C SER A 179 14.16 21.73 -23.95
N GLY A 180 13.05 21.70 -23.19
CA GLY A 180 11.68 21.75 -23.72
C GLY A 180 11.29 20.51 -24.55
N MET A 181 12.01 19.38 -24.35
CA MET A 181 11.76 18.14 -25.08
C MET A 181 10.73 17.28 -24.35
N ASP A 182 10.02 16.46 -25.13
CA ASP A 182 9.03 15.52 -24.58
C ASP A 182 9.70 14.45 -23.72
N THR A 183 9.03 14.09 -22.63
CA THR A 183 9.46 13.04 -21.69
C THR A 183 8.61 11.77 -21.80
N SER A 184 7.67 11.70 -22.73
CA SER A 184 6.71 10.57 -22.85
C SER A 184 7.40 9.23 -23.13
N GLU A 185 8.51 9.24 -23.87
CA GLU A 185 9.26 8.01 -24.19
C GLU A 185 10.30 7.65 -23.12
N LEU A 186 10.51 8.52 -22.12
CA LEU A 186 11.56 8.30 -21.12
C LEU A 186 11.34 7.00 -20.33
N GLU A 187 10.10 6.68 -20.00
CA GLU A 187 9.80 5.46 -19.24
C GLU A 187 10.13 4.18 -20.01
N SER A 188 9.93 4.18 -21.34
CA SER A 188 10.28 3.04 -22.18
C SER A 188 11.77 2.79 -22.27
N MET A 189 12.59 3.85 -22.17
CA MET A 189 14.07 3.72 -22.17
C MET A 189 14.60 3.01 -20.90
N TYR A 190 13.82 2.97 -19.84
CA TYR A 190 14.15 2.33 -18.56
C TYR A 190 13.26 1.14 -18.25
N GLU A 191 12.66 0.54 -19.28
CA GLU A 191 11.79 -0.62 -19.12
C GLU A 191 12.49 -1.76 -18.35
N GLY A 192 11.77 -2.36 -17.40
CA GLY A 192 12.29 -3.42 -16.55
C GLY A 192 13.18 -2.97 -15.38
N ARG A 193 13.51 -1.66 -15.26
CA ARG A 193 14.31 -1.12 -14.15
C ARG A 193 13.48 -0.51 -13.02
N PHE A 194 12.16 -0.41 -13.19
CA PHE A 194 11.22 0.01 -12.17
C PHE A 194 9.82 -0.58 -12.44
N VAL A 195 9.00 -0.63 -11.40
CA VAL A 195 7.62 -1.11 -11.45
C VAL A 195 6.71 -0.02 -12.04
N ARG A 196 5.79 -0.41 -12.93
CA ARG A 196 4.77 0.47 -13.53
C ARG A 196 3.39 0.11 -12.96
N TYR A 197 2.41 1.00 -13.15
CA TYR A 197 1.04 0.81 -12.64
C TYR A 197 0.32 -0.43 -13.18
N ASP A 198 0.70 -0.89 -14.36
CA ASP A 198 0.16 -2.06 -15.05
C ASP A 198 1.07 -3.30 -14.98
N ASP A 199 2.13 -3.26 -14.16
CA ASP A 199 3.12 -4.35 -14.07
C ASP A 199 2.52 -5.58 -13.39
N THR A 200 2.61 -6.73 -14.07
CA THR A 200 2.16 -8.03 -13.55
C THR A 200 2.92 -8.50 -12.30
N LYS A 201 4.10 -7.90 -12.02
CA LYS A 201 4.91 -8.19 -10.83
C LYS A 201 4.35 -7.60 -9.54
N ILE A 202 3.40 -6.67 -9.61
CA ILE A 202 2.87 -5.94 -8.44
C ILE A 202 2.45 -6.91 -7.34
N SER A 203 1.58 -7.88 -7.65
CA SER A 203 1.08 -8.84 -6.65
C SER A 203 2.20 -9.66 -6.00
N SER A 204 3.19 -10.10 -6.78
CA SER A 204 4.34 -10.84 -6.26
C SER A 204 5.20 -9.99 -5.30
N ILE A 205 5.44 -8.74 -5.65
CA ILE A 205 6.18 -7.79 -4.80
C ILE A 205 5.40 -7.51 -3.51
N LEU A 206 4.07 -7.36 -3.60
CA LEU A 206 3.23 -7.05 -2.43
C LEU A 206 3.15 -8.20 -1.42
N VAL A 207 3.43 -9.44 -1.81
CA VAL A 207 3.63 -10.55 -0.84
C VAL A 207 4.75 -10.20 0.13
N SER A 208 5.88 -9.68 -0.36
CA SER A 208 7.00 -9.28 0.50
C SER A 208 6.65 -8.13 1.45
N TYR A 209 5.86 -7.16 0.99
CA TYR A 209 5.35 -6.09 1.85
C TYR A 209 4.33 -6.59 2.89
N ALA A 210 3.48 -7.56 2.53
CA ALA A 210 2.63 -8.23 3.50
C ALA A 210 3.44 -8.99 4.57
N LEU A 211 4.54 -9.65 4.17
CA LEU A 211 5.46 -10.29 5.11
C LEU A 211 6.18 -9.28 6.02
N GLN A 212 6.47 -8.05 5.55
CA GLN A 212 6.99 -6.98 6.41
C GLN A 212 5.97 -6.58 7.49
N VAL A 213 4.68 -6.46 7.13
CA VAL A 213 3.60 -6.21 8.11
C VAL A 213 3.54 -7.33 9.13
N ILE A 214 3.50 -8.59 8.67
CA ILE A 214 3.45 -9.76 9.56
C ILE A 214 4.68 -9.79 10.49
N GLY A 215 5.86 -9.48 9.96
CA GLY A 215 7.09 -9.37 10.73
C GLY A 215 6.99 -8.32 11.83
N TYR A 216 6.45 -7.15 11.51
CA TYR A 216 6.21 -6.09 12.48
C TYR A 216 5.24 -6.51 13.58
N GLU A 217 4.10 -7.08 13.24
CA GLU A 217 3.10 -7.52 14.22
C GLU A 217 3.61 -8.65 15.11
N MET A 218 4.44 -9.55 14.57
CA MET A 218 4.97 -10.68 15.34
C MET A 218 6.18 -10.33 16.20
N THR A 219 7.00 -9.35 15.80
CA THR A 219 8.33 -9.12 16.41
C THR A 219 8.59 -7.68 16.82
N GLY A 220 7.72 -6.74 16.44
CA GLY A 220 7.93 -5.30 16.59
C GLY A 220 8.94 -4.71 15.59
N SER A 221 9.43 -5.52 14.63
CA SER A 221 10.38 -5.09 13.60
C SER A 221 9.92 -5.50 12.22
N ALA A 222 9.71 -4.53 11.35
CA ALA A 222 9.28 -4.75 9.98
C ALA A 222 10.42 -5.14 9.05
N PHE A 223 11.62 -4.66 9.32
CA PHE A 223 12.74 -4.70 8.39
C PHE A 223 13.84 -5.64 8.85
N CYS A 224 14.50 -6.27 7.85
CA CYS A 224 15.67 -7.09 8.00
C CYS A 224 16.92 -6.31 7.56
N ASN A 225 18.05 -6.53 8.25
CA ASN A 225 19.32 -5.93 7.88
C ASN A 225 20.10 -6.73 6.84
N ASP A 226 19.61 -7.93 6.47
CA ASP A 226 20.19 -8.73 5.40
C ASP A 226 19.75 -8.17 4.05
N PRO A 227 20.66 -7.67 3.21
CA PRO A 227 20.32 -7.03 1.94
C PRO A 227 19.73 -7.99 0.89
N GLY A 228 19.81 -9.30 1.09
CA GLY A 228 19.21 -10.32 0.24
C GLY A 228 17.83 -10.78 0.74
N CYS A 229 17.37 -10.31 1.89
CA CYS A 229 16.09 -10.71 2.46
C CYS A 229 14.95 -9.82 1.96
N CYS A 230 13.82 -10.40 1.56
CA CYS A 230 12.66 -9.65 1.07
C CYS A 230 12.02 -8.71 2.12
N LEU A 231 12.41 -8.83 3.40
CA LEU A 231 12.04 -7.88 4.45
C LEU A 231 12.99 -6.67 4.54
N THR A 232 13.98 -6.54 3.64
CA THR A 232 14.84 -5.36 3.60
C THR A 232 14.04 -4.11 3.25
N ASN A 233 14.38 -2.97 3.88
CA ASN A 233 13.76 -1.68 3.57
C ASN A 233 14.37 -1.11 2.28
N SER A 234 13.81 -1.45 1.14
CA SER A 234 14.26 -0.98 -0.17
C SER A 234 13.82 0.46 -0.44
N HIS A 235 14.78 1.29 -0.85
CA HIS A 235 14.54 2.71 -1.18
C HIS A 235 14.56 2.98 -2.69
N TRP A 236 15.06 2.03 -3.48
CA TRP A 236 15.17 2.13 -4.93
C TRP A 236 14.35 1.06 -5.63
N GLN A 237 13.76 1.40 -6.76
CA GLN A 237 12.98 0.47 -7.58
C GLN A 237 13.81 -0.76 -8.00
N GLU A 238 15.09 -0.57 -8.29
CA GLU A 238 16.00 -1.67 -8.64
C GLU A 238 16.22 -2.63 -7.47
N GLU A 239 16.25 -2.12 -6.22
CA GLU A 239 16.29 -2.98 -5.02
C GLU A 239 14.99 -3.75 -4.86
N VAL A 240 13.83 -3.09 -5.03
CA VAL A 240 12.51 -3.73 -4.99
C VAL A 240 12.43 -4.89 -5.97
N LEU A 241 12.83 -4.67 -7.22
CA LEU A 241 12.84 -5.71 -8.25
C LEU A 241 13.82 -6.84 -7.96
N LYS A 242 14.94 -6.56 -7.28
CA LYS A 242 15.93 -7.56 -6.92
C LYS A 242 15.58 -8.37 -5.69
N VAL A 243 14.94 -7.75 -4.69
CA VAL A 243 14.78 -8.34 -3.35
C VAL A 243 13.32 -8.68 -3.05
N GLN A 244 12.40 -7.72 -3.17
CA GLN A 244 10.99 -7.96 -2.87
C GLN A 244 10.30 -8.82 -3.94
N TYR A 245 10.65 -8.63 -5.21
CA TYR A 245 10.09 -9.46 -6.29
C TYR A 245 10.56 -10.92 -6.20
N GLU A 246 11.82 -11.17 -5.89
CA GLU A 246 12.33 -12.53 -5.67
C GLU A 246 11.73 -13.19 -4.42
N GLY A 247 11.30 -12.40 -3.42
CA GLY A 247 10.56 -12.86 -2.27
C GLY A 247 11.31 -13.79 -1.31
N THR A 248 12.64 -13.81 -1.36
CA THR A 248 13.47 -14.73 -0.55
C THR A 248 13.62 -14.23 0.88
N LEU A 249 13.28 -15.07 1.86
CA LEU A 249 13.50 -14.81 3.28
C LEU A 249 14.84 -15.41 3.72
N CYS A 250 15.61 -14.65 4.50
CA CYS A 250 16.79 -15.20 5.19
C CYS A 250 16.35 -16.13 6.35
N ASP A 251 17.24 -17.01 6.81
CA ASP A 251 16.94 -18.01 7.83
C ASP A 251 16.47 -17.39 9.15
N LYS A 252 17.06 -16.25 9.55
CA LYS A 252 16.61 -15.49 10.72
C LYS A 252 15.14 -15.06 10.59
N CYS A 253 14.74 -14.54 9.43
CA CYS A 253 13.36 -14.09 9.20
C CYS A 253 12.40 -15.26 9.08
N LYS A 254 12.79 -16.39 8.49
CA LYS A 254 11.99 -17.62 8.51
C LYS A 254 11.68 -18.06 9.94
N ILE A 255 12.71 -18.11 10.80
CA ILE A 255 12.54 -18.45 12.22
C ILE A 255 11.60 -17.47 12.92
N ASN A 256 11.83 -16.16 12.75
CA ASN A 256 11.01 -15.12 13.37
C ASN A 256 9.54 -15.19 12.95
N LEU A 257 9.29 -15.43 11.67
CA LEU A 257 7.96 -15.61 11.09
C LEU A 257 7.40 -17.02 11.30
N LYS A 258 8.16 -17.92 11.94
CA LYS A 258 7.82 -19.34 12.14
C LYS A 258 7.50 -20.05 10.83
N ILE A 259 8.18 -19.72 9.74
CA ILE A 259 8.08 -20.38 8.44
C ILE A 259 9.02 -21.58 8.47
N THR A 260 8.51 -22.74 8.12
CA THR A 260 9.25 -24.01 8.07
C THR A 260 9.82 -24.27 6.68
#